data_0ffaf01d1ea44fee3ef3d8e3875c8998
#
_entry.id   0ffaf01d1ea44fee3ef3d8e3875c8998
#
_cell.length_a   1.000
_cell.length_b   1.000
_cell.length_c   1.000
_cell.angle_alpha   90.00
_cell.angle_beta   90.00
_cell.angle_gamma   90.00
#
_symmetry.space_group_name_H-M   'P 1'
#
loop_
_entity.id
_entity.type
_entity.pdbx_description
1 polymer ?
#
loop_
_entity_poly.entity_id
_entity_poly.type
_entity_poly.pdbx_seq_one_letter_code
_entity_poly.pdbx_strand_id
1 'polypeptide(L)'
;MHLPSTRVPVAEVGRELGLSDKEVRVFERFYGLRETLYEPDATLSDLALAAAGKVTSLIGEEDRVRYVIQARTLSVVVPYPVNPVQEVRDALGLRQASAFSVTQHACASGLLAVDLAGRLLAADGDPDARALVLTGEKAFTPTAQMIPNTTFMGEGSAAVLVRADGDRDRVLSYATRTHGQFNGGLSLTPERSAEFQAIYQDALAEVITAAVDSAGITLGELDLLLPHNVNRHSWMRLCKAIGYPPERIYLDNVPVTGHCFCADSFINYRSAADLGLLRPGDRYLMAAVGLGATFSAMVLEH
;
A
#
# COMPACT_ATOMS: atom_id res chain seq x y z
N MET A 1 10.00 1.41 -7.02
CA MET A 1 9.61 0.16 -6.33
C MET A 1 10.71 -0.88 -6.38
N HIS A 2 10.73 -1.81 -5.41
CA HIS A 2 11.54 -3.01 -5.43
C HIS A 2 10.64 -4.24 -5.23
N LEU A 3 10.79 -5.23 -6.09
CA LEU A 3 10.13 -6.52 -5.98
C LEU A 3 11.22 -7.58 -5.81
N PRO A 4 11.16 -8.39 -4.74
CA PRO A 4 12.05 -9.53 -4.55
C PRO A 4 12.08 -10.49 -5.74
N SER A 5 13.20 -11.13 -5.97
CA SER A 5 13.37 -12.09 -7.08
C SER A 5 12.81 -13.47 -6.77
N THR A 6 12.78 -13.86 -5.49
CA THR A 6 12.28 -15.17 -5.07
C THR A 6 10.76 -15.21 -5.13
N ARG A 7 10.25 -16.08 -6.00
CA ARG A 7 8.82 -16.31 -6.18
C ARG A 7 8.47 -17.64 -5.56
N VAL A 8 7.49 -17.64 -4.66
CA VAL A 8 7.03 -18.86 -3.99
C VAL A 8 5.57 -19.10 -4.35
N PRO A 9 5.22 -20.28 -4.88
CA PRO A 9 3.84 -20.63 -5.17
C PRO A 9 2.97 -20.56 -3.92
N VAL A 10 1.77 -19.95 -4.05
CA VAL A 10 0.78 -19.89 -2.96
C VAL A 10 0.43 -21.29 -2.42
N ALA A 11 0.45 -22.31 -3.29
CA ALA A 11 0.24 -23.71 -2.89
C ALA A 11 1.35 -24.25 -1.96
N GLU A 12 2.57 -23.75 -2.07
CA GLU A 12 3.69 -24.14 -1.20
C GLU A 12 3.54 -23.47 0.16
N VAL A 13 3.44 -22.13 0.18
CA VAL A 13 3.23 -21.36 1.41
C VAL A 13 1.97 -21.82 2.16
N GLY A 14 0.88 -22.05 1.44
CA GLY A 14 -0.38 -22.51 2.04
C GLY A 14 -0.24 -23.84 2.76
N ARG A 15 0.47 -24.82 2.16
CA ARG A 15 0.73 -26.11 2.81
C ARG A 15 1.63 -25.98 4.05
N GLU A 16 2.65 -25.13 3.99
CA GLU A 16 3.50 -24.83 5.15
C GLU A 16 2.72 -24.19 6.30
N LEU A 17 1.71 -23.38 5.97
CA LEU A 17 0.78 -22.76 6.92
C LEU A 17 -0.37 -23.69 7.35
N GLY A 18 -0.39 -24.93 6.89
CA GLY A 18 -1.36 -25.94 7.28
C GLY A 18 -2.70 -25.93 6.53
N LEU A 19 -2.77 -25.22 5.39
CA LEU A 19 -3.97 -25.22 4.56
C LEU A 19 -4.15 -26.54 3.81
N SER A 20 -5.40 -26.99 3.68
CA SER A 20 -5.76 -28.09 2.81
C SER A 20 -5.68 -27.69 1.32
N ASP A 21 -5.53 -28.68 0.43
CA ASP A 21 -5.54 -28.44 -1.03
C ASP A 21 -6.85 -27.77 -1.50
N LYS A 22 -7.96 -27.95 -0.78
CA LYS A 22 -9.24 -27.30 -1.09
C LYS A 22 -9.17 -25.80 -0.80
N GLU A 23 -8.60 -25.41 0.33
CA GLU A 23 -8.40 -24.00 0.70
C GLU A 23 -7.41 -23.32 -0.23
N VAL A 24 -6.28 -23.96 -0.54
CA VAL A 24 -5.31 -23.45 -1.53
C VAL A 24 -5.99 -23.18 -2.88
N ARG A 25 -6.82 -24.11 -3.38
CA ARG A 25 -7.57 -23.91 -4.63
C ARG A 25 -8.53 -22.72 -4.58
N VAL A 26 -9.06 -22.33 -3.42
CA VAL A 26 -9.88 -21.12 -3.27
C VAL A 26 -9.02 -19.87 -3.53
N PHE A 27 -7.83 -19.80 -2.93
CA PHE A 27 -6.91 -18.70 -3.15
C PHE A 27 -6.49 -18.58 -4.62
N GLU A 28 -6.14 -19.69 -5.27
CA GLU A 28 -5.69 -19.69 -6.65
C GLU A 28 -6.82 -19.36 -7.64
N ARG A 29 -7.95 -20.07 -7.56
CA ARG A 29 -9.00 -20.00 -8.59
C ARG A 29 -10.00 -18.87 -8.38
N PHE A 30 -10.31 -18.58 -7.11
CA PHE A 30 -11.35 -17.63 -6.76
C PHE A 30 -10.77 -16.26 -6.39
N TYR A 31 -9.70 -16.23 -5.61
CA TYR A 31 -9.05 -14.98 -5.22
C TYR A 31 -7.99 -14.51 -6.23
N GLY A 32 -7.52 -15.39 -7.11
CA GLY A 32 -6.62 -15.06 -8.21
C GLY A 32 -5.15 -14.97 -7.80
N LEU A 33 -4.78 -15.52 -6.65
CA LEU A 33 -3.40 -15.53 -6.14
C LEU A 33 -2.67 -16.78 -6.68
N ARG A 34 -1.44 -16.64 -7.17
CA ARG A 34 -0.63 -17.76 -7.69
C ARG A 34 0.72 -17.86 -7.00
N GLU A 35 1.36 -16.72 -6.83
CA GLU A 35 2.70 -16.59 -6.26
C GLU A 35 2.72 -15.45 -5.25
N THR A 36 3.70 -15.49 -4.38
CA THR A 36 4.08 -14.36 -3.53
C THR A 36 5.60 -14.17 -3.58
N LEU A 37 6.06 -13.01 -3.18
CA LEU A 37 7.48 -12.62 -3.28
C LEU A 37 8.12 -12.59 -1.91
N TYR A 38 9.29 -13.20 -1.78
CA TYR A 38 10.09 -13.15 -0.56
C TYR A 38 11.55 -12.83 -0.86
N GLU A 39 12.21 -12.19 0.08
CA GLU A 39 13.66 -11.97 0.10
C GLU A 39 14.21 -12.38 1.47
N PRO A 40 14.41 -13.68 1.71
CA PRO A 40 14.66 -14.22 3.06
C PRO A 40 15.86 -13.60 3.76
N ASP A 41 16.93 -13.30 3.04
CA ASP A 41 18.18 -12.78 3.59
C ASP A 41 18.18 -11.25 3.76
N ALA A 42 17.21 -10.54 3.21
CA ALA A 42 17.12 -9.09 3.32
C ALA A 42 16.44 -8.66 4.63
N THR A 43 16.95 -7.59 5.21
CA THR A 43 16.29 -6.87 6.30
C THR A 43 15.19 -5.95 5.78
N LEU A 44 14.38 -5.40 6.68
CA LEU A 44 13.41 -4.37 6.33
C LEU A 44 14.08 -3.11 5.76
N SER A 45 15.25 -2.75 6.29
CA SER A 45 16.06 -1.63 5.81
C SER A 45 16.56 -1.89 4.38
N ASP A 46 17.00 -3.12 4.07
CA ASP A 46 17.46 -3.48 2.73
C ASP A 46 16.36 -3.35 1.68
N LEU A 47 15.14 -3.82 1.98
CA LEU A 47 13.99 -3.67 1.09
C LEU A 47 13.66 -2.19 0.82
N ALA A 48 13.67 -1.37 1.88
CA ALA A 48 13.40 0.06 1.77
C ALA A 48 14.51 0.79 0.99
N LEU A 49 15.78 0.47 1.22
CA LEU A 49 16.92 1.01 0.48
C LEU A 49 16.89 0.60 -0.99
N ALA A 50 16.56 -0.65 -1.30
CA ALA A 50 16.42 -1.13 -2.67
C ALA A 50 15.29 -0.40 -3.44
N ALA A 51 14.21 -0.01 -2.76
CA ALA A 51 13.16 0.81 -3.35
C ALA A 51 13.59 2.28 -3.51
N ALA A 52 14.21 2.88 -2.48
CA ALA A 52 14.66 4.27 -2.45
C ALA A 52 15.76 4.54 -3.50
N GLY A 53 16.69 3.60 -3.69
CA GLY A 53 17.75 3.70 -4.70
C GLY A 53 17.25 3.77 -6.15
N LYS A 54 15.96 3.47 -6.38
CA LYS A 54 15.32 3.61 -7.70
C LYS A 54 14.60 4.96 -7.89
N VAL A 55 14.59 5.81 -6.87
CA VAL A 55 14.04 7.17 -6.94
C VAL A 55 15.13 8.11 -7.49
N THR A 56 15.26 8.14 -8.82
CA THR A 56 16.30 8.92 -9.48
C THR A 56 16.20 10.42 -9.21
N SER A 57 15.01 10.94 -8.95
CA SER A 57 14.76 12.34 -8.57
C SER A 57 15.24 12.70 -7.16
N LEU A 58 15.70 11.72 -6.36
CA LEU A 58 16.34 11.96 -5.07
C LEU A 58 17.82 12.31 -5.23
N ILE A 59 18.46 11.87 -6.32
CA ILE A 59 19.90 12.05 -6.56
C ILE A 59 20.22 13.54 -6.73
N GLY A 60 21.06 14.07 -5.85
CA GLY A 60 21.43 15.50 -5.81
C GLY A 60 20.40 16.40 -5.12
N GLU A 61 19.34 15.84 -4.57
CA GLU A 61 18.29 16.54 -3.81
C GLU A 61 18.30 16.17 -2.32
N GLU A 62 19.32 15.41 -1.86
CA GLU A 62 19.39 14.84 -0.51
C GLU A 62 19.28 15.91 0.59
N ASP A 63 19.91 17.06 0.41
CA ASP A 63 19.88 18.18 1.35
C ASP A 63 18.50 18.86 1.46
N ARG A 64 17.62 18.63 0.49
CA ARG A 64 16.24 19.16 0.48
C ARG A 64 15.26 18.26 1.20
N VAL A 65 15.64 17.02 1.52
CA VAL A 65 14.75 16.09 2.22
C VAL A 65 14.64 16.49 3.69
N ARG A 66 13.43 16.90 4.09
CA ARG A 66 13.10 17.30 5.48
C ARG A 66 12.54 16.15 6.30
N TYR A 67 11.86 15.21 5.64
CA TYR A 67 11.17 14.10 6.28
C TYR A 67 11.45 12.77 5.59
N VAL A 68 11.70 11.73 6.38
CA VAL A 68 11.68 10.33 5.93
C VAL A 68 10.57 9.63 6.73
N ILE A 69 9.50 9.22 6.06
CA ILE A 69 8.33 8.65 6.69
C ILE A 69 8.20 7.19 6.26
N GLN A 70 8.38 6.26 7.18
CA GLN A 70 8.15 4.84 6.92
C GLN A 70 6.71 4.47 7.28
N ALA A 71 5.89 4.16 6.27
CA ALA A 71 4.57 3.62 6.47
C ALA A 71 4.66 2.10 6.70
N ARG A 72 4.03 1.62 7.76
CA ARG A 72 4.05 0.21 8.15
C ARG A 72 2.66 -0.30 8.48
N THR A 73 2.44 -1.58 8.19
CA THR A 73 1.25 -2.32 8.59
C THR A 73 1.39 -2.86 10.01
N LEU A 74 2.57 -3.43 10.32
CA LEU A 74 2.88 -4.03 11.60
C LEU A 74 3.48 -3.01 12.55
N SER A 75 3.00 -2.94 13.78
CA SER A 75 3.49 -1.97 14.77
C SER A 75 4.89 -2.32 15.28
N VAL A 76 5.21 -3.61 15.39
CA VAL A 76 6.51 -4.12 15.83
C VAL A 76 7.08 -5.04 14.76
N VAL A 77 8.19 -4.68 14.16
CA VAL A 77 8.80 -5.41 13.02
C VAL A 77 10.26 -5.77 13.26
N VAL A 78 10.89 -5.18 14.27
CA VAL A 78 12.30 -5.40 14.62
C VAL A 78 12.47 -5.33 16.14
N PRO A 79 13.49 -6.03 16.71
CA PRO A 79 13.80 -5.90 18.12
C PRO A 79 14.48 -4.56 18.40
N TYR A 80 14.27 -4.03 19.60
CA TYR A 80 15.05 -2.89 20.12
C TYR A 80 16.54 -3.29 20.22
N PRO A 81 17.52 -2.41 19.86
CA PRO A 81 17.38 -1.00 19.46
C PRO A 81 17.35 -0.74 17.93
N VAL A 82 17.13 -1.74 17.10
CA VAL A 82 17.10 -1.61 15.63
C VAL A 82 16.02 -0.62 15.21
N ASN A 83 16.36 0.32 14.32
CA ASN A 83 15.43 1.33 13.83
C ASN A 83 15.57 1.50 12.31
N PRO A 84 14.79 0.75 11.51
CA PRO A 84 14.93 0.71 10.06
C PRO A 84 14.81 2.07 9.37
N VAL A 85 13.92 2.96 9.82
CA VAL A 85 13.76 4.26 9.18
C VAL A 85 14.98 5.16 9.40
N GLN A 86 15.63 5.05 10.58
CA GLN A 86 16.87 5.78 10.84
C GLN A 86 18.05 5.20 10.03
N GLU A 87 18.13 3.87 9.95
CA GLU A 87 19.14 3.19 9.14
C GLU A 87 19.05 3.60 7.66
N VAL A 88 17.85 3.64 7.10
CA VAL A 88 17.63 4.08 5.72
C VAL A 88 17.96 5.56 5.55
N ARG A 89 17.53 6.44 6.46
CA ARG A 89 17.89 7.86 6.44
C ARG A 89 19.41 8.06 6.38
N ASP A 90 20.12 7.35 7.26
CA ASP A 90 21.58 7.50 7.40
C ASP A 90 22.32 6.92 6.18
N ALA A 91 21.88 5.76 5.68
CA ALA A 91 22.44 5.12 4.49
C ALA A 91 22.26 5.96 3.22
N LEU A 92 21.14 6.70 3.10
CA LEU A 92 20.88 7.63 1.99
C LEU A 92 21.54 9.00 2.18
N GLY A 93 22.25 9.24 3.29
CA GLY A 93 22.90 10.53 3.56
C GLY A 93 21.93 11.65 3.95
N LEU A 94 20.66 11.36 4.27
CA LEU A 94 19.60 12.34 4.58
C LEU A 94 19.70 12.85 6.03
N ARG A 95 20.88 13.28 6.45
CA ARG A 95 21.23 13.53 7.85
C ARG A 95 20.38 14.61 8.54
N GLN A 96 19.84 15.54 7.77
CA GLN A 96 19.02 16.65 8.30
C GLN A 96 17.53 16.29 8.36
N ALA A 97 17.12 15.17 7.77
CA ALA A 97 15.73 14.77 7.74
C ALA A 97 15.27 14.22 9.10
N SER A 98 14.10 14.64 9.52
CA SER A 98 13.36 13.99 10.60
C SER A 98 12.81 12.65 10.09
N ALA A 99 13.21 11.54 10.74
CA ALA A 99 12.80 10.20 10.33
C ALA A 99 11.89 9.55 11.38
N PHE A 100 10.72 9.10 10.97
CA PHE A 100 9.72 8.47 11.84
C PHE A 100 8.83 7.48 11.08
N SER A 101 8.04 6.69 11.81
CA SER A 101 7.12 5.71 11.23
C SER A 101 5.66 6.04 11.53
N VAL A 102 4.75 5.67 10.62
CA VAL A 102 3.29 5.68 10.81
C VAL A 102 2.73 4.28 10.61
N THR A 103 1.90 3.80 11.54
CA THR A 103 1.45 2.39 11.59
C THR A 103 -0.04 2.20 11.82
N GLN A 104 -0.76 3.19 12.35
CA GLN A 104 -2.11 3.01 12.88
C GLN A 104 -3.20 2.80 11.83
N HIS A 105 -2.92 3.05 10.56
CA HIS A 105 -3.81 2.69 9.46
C HIS A 105 -3.47 1.32 8.83
N ALA A 106 -2.55 0.54 9.43
CA ALA A 106 -2.10 -0.76 8.94
C ALA A 106 -1.79 -0.71 7.42
N CYS A 107 -2.37 -1.59 6.59
CA CYS A 107 -2.11 -1.61 5.13
C CYS A 107 -2.51 -0.31 4.39
N ALA A 108 -3.30 0.56 5.01
CA ALA A 108 -3.63 1.90 4.47
C ALA A 108 -2.65 3.01 4.91
N SER A 109 -1.65 2.70 5.75
CA SER A 109 -0.66 3.68 6.26
C SER A 109 0.15 4.34 5.15
N GLY A 110 0.33 3.68 3.99
CA GLY A 110 1.05 4.26 2.86
C GLY A 110 0.39 5.53 2.31
N LEU A 111 -0.93 5.51 2.15
CA LEU A 111 -1.70 6.68 1.70
C LEU A 111 -1.71 7.78 2.76
N LEU A 112 -1.84 7.42 4.05
CA LEU A 112 -1.71 8.37 5.15
C LEU A 112 -0.33 9.06 5.14
N ALA A 113 0.74 8.31 4.90
CA ALA A 113 2.10 8.85 4.89
C ALA A 113 2.30 9.89 3.77
N VAL A 114 1.70 9.69 2.60
CA VAL A 114 1.73 10.68 1.50
C VAL A 114 0.96 11.94 1.88
N ASP A 115 -0.26 11.83 2.42
CA ASP A 115 -1.05 12.98 2.88
C ASP A 115 -0.32 13.74 3.98
N LEU A 116 0.23 13.02 4.97
CA LEU A 116 1.00 13.61 6.06
C LEU A 116 2.25 14.33 5.55
N ALA A 117 2.99 13.74 4.60
CA ALA A 117 4.14 14.36 3.97
C ALA A 117 3.77 15.69 3.32
N GLY A 118 2.69 15.71 2.53
CA GLY A 118 2.22 16.96 1.90
C GLY A 118 1.84 18.03 2.93
N ARG A 119 1.17 17.66 4.03
CA ARG A 119 0.80 18.60 5.11
C ARG A 119 2.01 19.14 5.86
N LEU A 120 3.02 18.31 6.12
CA LEU A 120 4.27 18.73 6.78
C LEU A 120 5.04 19.70 5.89
N LEU A 121 5.19 19.40 4.60
CA LEU A 121 5.85 20.29 3.64
C LEU A 121 5.12 21.63 3.49
N ALA A 122 3.78 21.59 3.46
CA ALA A 122 2.98 22.82 3.42
C ALA A 122 3.14 23.67 4.69
N ALA A 123 3.27 23.03 5.87
CA ALA A 123 3.51 23.71 7.14
C ALA A 123 4.91 24.31 7.23
N ASP A 124 5.91 23.69 6.64
CA ASP A 124 7.29 24.22 6.57
C ASP A 124 7.38 25.49 5.70
N GLY A 125 6.53 25.58 4.67
CA GLY A 125 6.48 26.73 3.77
C GLY A 125 7.71 26.88 2.86
N ASP A 126 8.60 25.89 2.83
CA ASP A 126 9.77 25.83 1.94
C ASP A 126 9.38 25.05 0.66
N PRO A 127 9.26 25.74 -0.51
CA PRO A 127 8.87 25.08 -1.75
C PRO A 127 9.91 24.06 -2.24
N ASP A 128 11.15 24.20 -1.80
CA ASP A 128 12.23 23.30 -2.14
C ASP A 128 12.31 22.06 -1.23
N ALA A 129 11.55 22.03 -0.12
CA ALA A 129 11.52 20.89 0.77
C ALA A 129 10.93 19.63 0.12
N ARG A 130 11.45 18.48 0.52
CA ARG A 130 11.04 17.15 0.04
C ARG A 130 10.74 16.24 1.22
N ALA A 131 9.87 15.26 1.01
CA ALA A 131 9.66 14.17 1.94
C ALA A 131 9.79 12.83 1.20
N LEU A 132 10.54 11.89 1.78
CA LEU A 132 10.66 10.53 1.28
C LEU A 132 9.72 9.62 2.06
N VAL A 133 8.73 9.05 1.39
CA VAL A 133 7.84 8.04 1.95
C VAL A 133 8.34 6.65 1.55
N LEU A 134 8.48 5.76 2.53
CA LEU A 134 8.93 4.39 2.37
C LEU A 134 7.80 3.44 2.76
N THR A 135 7.54 2.40 1.95
CA THR A 135 6.50 1.40 2.19
C THR A 135 7.01 0.01 1.90
N GLY A 136 6.41 -0.98 2.50
CA GLY A 136 6.78 -2.40 2.38
C GLY A 136 7.23 -2.97 3.72
N GLU A 137 7.11 -4.30 3.85
CA GLU A 137 7.44 -5.01 5.09
C GLU A 137 7.93 -6.42 4.82
N LYS A 138 8.43 -7.05 5.89
CA LYS A 138 8.85 -8.46 5.92
C LYS A 138 7.72 -9.34 6.45
N ALA A 139 7.42 -10.41 5.71
CA ALA A 139 6.46 -11.45 6.11
C ALA A 139 7.14 -12.58 6.91
N PHE A 140 7.80 -12.23 8.01
CA PHE A 140 8.75 -13.08 8.75
C PHE A 140 8.12 -14.06 9.75
N THR A 141 6.79 -14.03 9.94
CA THR A 141 6.08 -15.00 10.79
C THR A 141 4.89 -15.58 10.04
N PRO A 142 4.41 -16.80 10.42
CA PRO A 142 3.21 -17.38 9.81
C PRO A 142 1.99 -16.43 9.82
N THR A 143 1.80 -15.69 10.91
CA THR A 143 0.71 -14.70 11.04
C THR A 143 0.92 -13.49 10.12
N ALA A 144 2.16 -13.16 9.77
CA ALA A 144 2.49 -12.09 8.83
C ALA A 144 2.51 -12.55 7.37
N GLN A 145 2.42 -13.86 7.10
CA GLN A 145 2.44 -14.43 5.75
C GLN A 145 1.06 -14.62 5.14
N MET A 146 0.00 -14.61 5.94
CA MET A 146 -1.36 -14.83 5.45
C MET A 146 -2.41 -14.13 6.31
N ILE A 147 -3.39 -13.52 5.65
CA ILE A 147 -4.65 -13.14 6.27
C ILE A 147 -5.66 -14.26 5.96
N PRO A 148 -6.13 -15.02 6.95
CA PRO A 148 -7.02 -16.17 6.75
C PRO A 148 -8.23 -15.81 5.86
N ASN A 149 -8.55 -16.68 4.92
CA ASN A 149 -9.66 -16.53 3.96
C ASN A 149 -9.63 -15.22 3.14
N THR A 150 -8.47 -14.59 3.00
CA THR A 150 -8.37 -13.28 2.36
C THR A 150 -7.21 -13.20 1.37
N THR A 151 -5.95 -13.36 1.82
CA THR A 151 -4.77 -13.17 0.97
C THR A 151 -3.51 -13.80 1.55
N PHE A 152 -2.50 -13.97 0.69
CA PHE A 152 -1.11 -14.21 1.10
C PHE A 152 -0.31 -12.91 0.99
N MET A 153 0.62 -12.73 1.92
CA MET A 153 1.47 -11.54 1.99
C MET A 153 2.74 -11.72 1.16
N GLY A 154 3.24 -10.61 0.63
CA GLY A 154 4.50 -10.55 -0.10
C GLY A 154 5.38 -9.39 0.38
N GLU A 155 6.67 -9.42 0.06
CA GLU A 155 7.68 -8.49 0.58
C GLU A 155 8.08 -7.39 -0.43
N GLY A 156 7.22 -7.04 -1.37
CA GLY A 156 7.44 -5.89 -2.25
C GLY A 156 7.49 -4.56 -1.48
N SER A 157 8.33 -3.64 -1.95
CA SER A 157 8.48 -2.32 -1.33
C SER A 157 8.44 -1.18 -2.36
N ALA A 158 8.06 0.00 -1.91
CA ALA A 158 8.05 1.21 -2.73
C ALA A 158 8.60 2.41 -1.95
N ALA A 159 9.17 3.37 -2.70
CA ALA A 159 9.58 4.65 -2.20
C ALA A 159 8.98 5.76 -3.08
N VAL A 160 8.47 6.81 -2.44
CA VAL A 160 7.82 7.95 -3.09
C VAL A 160 8.45 9.23 -2.60
N LEU A 161 8.91 10.07 -3.52
CA LEU A 161 9.38 11.42 -3.21
C LEU A 161 8.20 12.39 -3.34
N VAL A 162 7.81 13.01 -2.22
CA VAL A 162 6.72 13.98 -2.15
C VAL A 162 7.29 15.39 -2.18
N ARG A 163 6.66 16.28 -2.95
CA ARG A 163 6.99 17.69 -3.09
C ARG A 163 5.74 18.55 -2.84
N ALA A 164 5.93 19.78 -2.39
CA ALA A 164 4.84 20.72 -2.25
C ALA A 164 4.35 21.25 -3.60
N ASP A 165 5.25 21.35 -4.57
CA ASP A 165 5.02 21.78 -5.94
C ASP A 165 5.31 20.63 -6.91
N GLY A 166 4.46 20.41 -7.87
CA GLY A 166 4.65 19.36 -8.88
C GLY A 166 3.59 19.47 -9.95
N ASP A 167 3.97 19.14 -11.15
CA ASP A 167 3.13 19.14 -12.34
C ASP A 167 2.63 17.73 -12.71
N ARG A 168 3.05 16.72 -11.93
CA ARG A 168 2.74 15.31 -12.16
C ARG A 168 2.39 14.60 -10.87
N ASP A 169 1.45 13.66 -10.96
CA ASP A 169 0.97 12.85 -9.84
C ASP A 169 0.48 13.70 -8.65
N ARG A 170 -0.27 14.76 -8.99
CA ARG A 170 -0.80 15.70 -8.00
C ARG A 170 -1.88 15.06 -7.18
N VAL A 171 -1.74 15.09 -5.86
CA VAL A 171 -2.80 14.64 -4.94
C VAL A 171 -3.94 15.65 -4.98
N LEU A 172 -5.10 15.24 -5.50
CA LEU A 172 -6.31 16.05 -5.57
C LEU A 172 -7.15 15.93 -4.29
N SER A 173 -7.21 14.73 -3.72
CA SER A 173 -7.93 14.49 -2.48
C SER A 173 -7.41 13.27 -1.73
N TYR A 174 -7.69 13.22 -0.43
CA TYR A 174 -7.50 12.04 0.42
C TYR A 174 -8.69 11.91 1.38
N ALA A 175 -9.31 10.74 1.39
CA ALA A 175 -10.38 10.40 2.31
C ALA A 175 -10.01 9.15 3.12
N THR A 176 -10.38 9.14 4.39
CA THR A 176 -10.14 8.00 5.29
C THR A 176 -11.27 7.87 6.30
N ARG A 177 -11.60 6.63 6.66
CA ARG A 177 -12.58 6.28 7.69
C ARG A 177 -12.05 5.14 8.53
N THR A 178 -12.04 5.32 9.84
CA THR A 178 -11.63 4.28 10.80
C THR A 178 -12.84 3.79 11.59
N HIS A 179 -13.04 2.49 11.57
CA HIS A 179 -14.03 1.75 12.35
C HIS A 179 -13.33 1.08 13.53
N GLY A 180 -13.04 1.85 14.59
CA GLY A 180 -12.21 1.44 15.73
C GLY A 180 -12.73 0.25 16.53
N GLN A 181 -14.02 -0.10 16.38
CA GLN A 181 -14.58 -1.32 16.98
C GLN A 181 -13.94 -2.63 16.45
N PHE A 182 -13.20 -2.55 15.34
CA PHE A 182 -12.46 -3.66 14.73
C PHE A 182 -10.95 -3.60 14.99
N ASN A 183 -10.50 -2.88 16.02
CA ASN A 183 -9.09 -2.69 16.35
C ASN A 183 -8.32 -3.99 16.67
N GLY A 184 -9.04 -5.10 16.95
CA GLY A 184 -8.43 -6.42 17.14
C GLY A 184 -7.74 -7.01 15.90
N GLY A 185 -8.00 -6.47 14.70
CA GLY A 185 -7.37 -6.91 13.45
C GLY A 185 -7.55 -8.41 13.19
N LEU A 186 -6.46 -9.18 13.20
CA LEU A 186 -6.50 -10.65 13.03
C LEU A 186 -7.05 -11.41 14.26
N SER A 187 -7.18 -10.74 15.39
CA SER A 187 -7.65 -11.33 16.67
C SER A 187 -9.11 -10.99 16.96
N LEU A 188 -9.91 -10.62 15.97
CA LEU A 188 -11.35 -10.40 16.12
C LEU A 188 -12.06 -11.70 16.51
N THR A 189 -13.08 -11.59 17.37
CA THR A 189 -13.99 -12.71 17.62
C THR A 189 -14.75 -13.07 16.33
N PRO A 190 -15.29 -14.31 16.21
CA PRO A 190 -16.09 -14.70 15.04
C PRO A 190 -17.23 -13.72 14.72
N GLU A 191 -17.93 -13.21 15.74
CA GLU A 191 -19.04 -12.27 15.62
C GLU A 191 -18.53 -10.93 15.05
N ARG A 192 -17.45 -10.38 15.61
CA ARG A 192 -16.83 -9.14 15.12
C ARG A 192 -16.25 -9.28 13.71
N SER A 193 -15.70 -10.45 13.40
CA SER A 193 -15.23 -10.75 12.04
C SER A 193 -16.41 -10.78 11.05
N ALA A 194 -17.54 -11.36 11.40
CA ALA A 194 -18.75 -11.36 10.58
C ALA A 194 -19.30 -9.93 10.39
N GLU A 195 -19.34 -9.11 11.44
CA GLU A 195 -19.73 -7.70 11.35
C GLU A 195 -18.79 -6.93 10.41
N PHE A 196 -17.47 -7.12 10.54
CA PHE A 196 -16.49 -6.49 9.65
C PHE A 196 -16.70 -6.89 8.18
N GLN A 197 -16.91 -8.18 7.92
CA GLN A 197 -17.21 -8.67 6.57
C GLN A 197 -18.50 -8.06 6.00
N ALA A 198 -19.51 -7.84 6.83
CA ALA A 198 -20.78 -7.27 6.43
C ALA A 198 -20.64 -5.81 5.96
N ILE A 199 -19.83 -4.99 6.66
CA ILE A 199 -19.65 -3.56 6.32
C ILE A 199 -18.56 -3.31 5.29
N TYR A 200 -17.70 -4.28 4.99
CA TYR A 200 -16.44 -4.08 4.25
C TYR A 200 -16.66 -3.38 2.89
N GLN A 201 -17.60 -3.87 2.11
CA GLN A 201 -17.84 -3.33 0.75
C GLN A 201 -18.42 -1.91 0.80
N ASP A 202 -19.38 -1.68 1.70
CA ASP A 202 -20.05 -0.38 1.82
C ASP A 202 -19.08 0.68 2.38
N ALA A 203 -18.28 0.34 3.38
CA ALA A 203 -17.27 1.25 3.94
C ALA A 203 -16.17 1.60 2.93
N LEU A 204 -15.76 0.63 2.09
CA LEU A 204 -14.80 0.90 1.02
C LEU A 204 -15.41 1.76 -0.09
N ALA A 205 -16.67 1.50 -0.47
CA ALA A 205 -17.40 2.33 -1.42
C ALA A 205 -17.58 3.77 -0.91
N GLU A 206 -17.95 3.92 0.36
CA GLU A 206 -18.09 5.24 1.01
C GLU A 206 -16.81 6.07 0.92
N VAL A 207 -15.66 5.49 1.28
CA VAL A 207 -14.40 6.25 1.29
C VAL A 207 -13.92 6.59 -0.12
N ILE A 208 -14.16 5.70 -1.10
CA ILE A 208 -13.87 5.99 -2.52
C ILE A 208 -14.74 7.13 -3.01
N THR A 209 -16.05 7.09 -2.76
CA THR A 209 -16.98 8.16 -3.12
C THR A 209 -16.56 9.47 -2.47
N ALA A 210 -16.24 9.47 -1.18
CA ALA A 210 -15.81 10.67 -0.46
C ALA A 210 -14.51 11.26 -1.04
N ALA A 211 -13.56 10.44 -1.50
CA ALA A 211 -12.35 10.93 -2.15
C ALA A 211 -12.66 11.55 -3.53
N VAL A 212 -13.49 10.89 -4.32
CA VAL A 212 -13.92 11.37 -5.66
C VAL A 212 -14.66 12.69 -5.55
N ASP A 213 -15.64 12.78 -4.64
CA ASP A 213 -16.40 14.01 -4.39
C ASP A 213 -15.51 15.16 -3.91
N SER A 214 -14.56 14.87 -3.01
CA SER A 214 -13.59 15.85 -2.50
C SER A 214 -12.63 16.36 -3.57
N ALA A 215 -12.35 15.54 -4.60
CA ALA A 215 -11.57 15.96 -5.76
C ALA A 215 -12.39 16.78 -6.76
N GLY A 216 -13.70 16.93 -6.56
CA GLY A 216 -14.60 17.65 -7.46
C GLY A 216 -14.85 16.96 -8.80
N ILE A 217 -14.74 15.63 -8.84
CA ILE A 217 -14.93 14.82 -10.05
C ILE A 217 -16.01 13.75 -9.81
N THR A 218 -16.38 13.06 -10.89
CA THR A 218 -17.27 11.90 -10.84
C THR A 218 -16.46 10.60 -10.92
N LEU A 219 -17.03 9.49 -10.47
CA LEU A 219 -16.42 8.16 -10.59
C LEU A 219 -16.13 7.76 -12.06
N GLY A 220 -16.93 8.25 -13.01
CA GLY A 220 -16.73 8.02 -14.44
C GLY A 220 -15.51 8.72 -15.03
N GLU A 221 -15.02 9.78 -14.38
CA GLU A 221 -13.83 10.55 -14.77
C GLU A 221 -12.52 9.97 -14.21
N LEU A 222 -12.59 8.89 -13.43
CA LEU A 222 -11.41 8.13 -13.06
C LEU A 222 -11.01 7.19 -14.20
N ASP A 223 -9.76 7.33 -14.67
CA ASP A 223 -9.19 6.51 -15.73
C ASP A 223 -8.70 5.17 -15.21
N LEU A 224 -8.16 5.12 -13.99
CA LEU A 224 -7.59 3.90 -13.41
C LEU A 224 -7.79 3.85 -11.89
N LEU A 225 -8.11 2.66 -11.37
CA LEU A 225 -8.11 2.35 -9.95
C LEU A 225 -6.93 1.43 -9.62
N LEU A 226 -6.10 1.85 -8.66
CA LEU A 226 -4.90 1.16 -8.19
C LEU A 226 -5.13 0.65 -6.76
N PRO A 227 -5.62 -0.59 -6.59
CA PRO A 227 -6.03 -1.13 -5.32
C PRO A 227 -4.85 -1.67 -4.49
N HIS A 228 -5.09 -2.01 -3.22
CA HIS A 228 -4.24 -2.97 -2.52
C HIS A 228 -4.50 -4.40 -3.04
N ASN A 229 -3.45 -5.24 -3.10
CA ASN A 229 -3.47 -6.54 -3.78
C ASN A 229 -4.04 -7.69 -2.92
N VAL A 230 -5.13 -7.46 -2.19
CA VAL A 230 -5.69 -8.45 -1.27
C VAL A 230 -6.22 -9.68 -2.01
N ASN A 231 -7.15 -9.48 -2.94
CA ASN A 231 -7.63 -10.51 -3.86
C ASN A 231 -8.52 -9.90 -4.96
N ARG A 232 -8.57 -10.59 -6.09
CA ARG A 232 -9.37 -10.15 -7.23
C ARG A 232 -10.88 -10.10 -6.95
N HIS A 233 -11.39 -11.08 -6.21
CA HIS A 233 -12.83 -11.22 -5.98
C HIS A 233 -13.43 -10.02 -5.24
N SER A 234 -12.78 -9.55 -4.18
CA SER A 234 -13.24 -8.39 -3.40
C SER A 234 -13.36 -7.14 -4.25
N TRP A 235 -12.39 -6.89 -5.12
CA TRP A 235 -12.37 -5.73 -6.01
C TRP A 235 -13.42 -5.81 -7.12
N MET A 236 -13.60 -6.99 -7.72
CA MET A 236 -14.65 -7.19 -8.72
C MET A 236 -16.06 -6.98 -8.14
N ARG A 237 -16.29 -7.40 -6.88
CA ARG A 237 -17.54 -7.11 -6.16
C ARG A 237 -17.73 -5.62 -5.92
N LEU A 238 -16.67 -4.92 -5.50
CA LEU A 238 -16.71 -3.48 -5.31
C LEU A 238 -17.05 -2.74 -6.60
N CYS A 239 -16.34 -3.02 -7.70
CA CYS A 239 -16.59 -2.40 -9.01
C CYS A 239 -18.05 -2.55 -9.42
N LYS A 240 -18.61 -3.75 -9.23
CA LYS A 240 -20.05 -4.00 -9.51
C LYS A 240 -20.97 -3.16 -8.61
N ALA A 241 -20.62 -3.02 -7.31
CA ALA A 241 -21.45 -2.31 -6.34
C ALA A 241 -21.49 -0.80 -6.61
N ILE A 242 -20.35 -0.19 -7.00
CA ILE A 242 -20.24 1.24 -7.27
C ILE A 242 -20.44 1.62 -8.75
N GLY A 243 -20.67 0.63 -9.64
CA GLY A 243 -20.83 0.86 -11.07
C GLY A 243 -19.55 1.28 -11.79
N TYR A 244 -18.37 0.92 -11.26
CA TYR A 244 -17.08 1.22 -11.88
C TYR A 244 -16.67 0.14 -12.88
N PRO A 245 -16.17 0.50 -14.08
CA PRO A 245 -15.77 -0.46 -15.10
C PRO A 245 -14.64 -1.38 -14.64
N PRO A 246 -14.81 -2.70 -14.64
CA PRO A 246 -13.81 -3.64 -14.13
C PRO A 246 -12.52 -3.68 -14.95
N GLU A 247 -12.53 -3.20 -16.20
CA GLU A 247 -11.35 -3.04 -17.06
C GLU A 247 -10.48 -1.85 -16.69
N ARG A 248 -10.97 -0.94 -15.85
CA ARG A 248 -10.24 0.22 -15.35
C ARG A 248 -9.66 0.00 -13.93
N ILE A 249 -9.65 -1.22 -13.43
CA ILE A 249 -8.96 -1.56 -12.20
C ILE A 249 -7.71 -2.40 -12.48
N TYR A 250 -6.58 -2.00 -11.94
CA TYR A 250 -5.32 -2.70 -12.14
C TYR A 250 -5.17 -3.88 -11.15
N LEU A 251 -5.31 -5.09 -11.62
CA LEU A 251 -5.25 -6.32 -10.81
C LEU A 251 -4.15 -7.29 -11.24
N ASP A 252 -3.27 -6.88 -12.18
CA ASP A 252 -2.28 -7.79 -12.77
C ASP A 252 -1.17 -8.20 -11.79
N ASN A 253 -0.94 -7.42 -10.75
CA ASN A 253 0.00 -7.77 -9.69
C ASN A 253 -0.57 -8.76 -8.65
N VAL A 254 -1.90 -8.85 -8.48
CA VAL A 254 -2.52 -9.76 -7.51
C VAL A 254 -2.03 -11.20 -7.63
N PRO A 255 -1.94 -11.81 -8.86
CA PRO A 255 -1.50 -13.18 -8.99
C PRO A 255 0.00 -13.42 -8.76
N VAL A 256 0.82 -12.37 -8.76
CA VAL A 256 2.29 -12.53 -8.85
C VAL A 256 3.08 -11.89 -7.72
N THR A 257 2.48 -10.99 -6.94
CA THR A 257 3.16 -10.35 -5.82
C THR A 257 2.63 -10.78 -4.45
N GLY A 258 1.39 -11.27 -4.39
CA GLY A 258 0.64 -11.29 -3.15
C GLY A 258 0.31 -9.87 -2.67
N HIS A 259 -0.13 -9.74 -1.43
CA HIS A 259 -0.39 -8.46 -0.78
C HIS A 259 0.89 -7.93 -0.10
N CYS A 260 1.49 -6.89 -0.68
CA CYS A 260 2.72 -6.27 -0.18
C CYS A 260 2.44 -5.19 0.87
N PHE A 261 1.56 -5.49 1.85
CA PHE A 261 1.23 -4.59 2.95
C PHE A 261 0.77 -3.21 2.46
N CYS A 262 1.37 -2.12 2.95
CA CYS A 262 1.02 -0.77 2.53
C CYS A 262 1.71 -0.29 1.24
N ALA A 263 2.46 -1.17 0.56
CA ALA A 263 3.17 -0.82 -0.69
C ALA A 263 2.35 -1.04 -1.97
N ASP A 264 1.28 -1.83 -1.92
CA ASP A 264 0.57 -2.33 -3.10
C ASP A 264 0.16 -1.25 -4.10
N SER A 265 -0.53 -0.20 -3.66
CA SER A 265 -1.03 0.83 -4.58
C SER A 265 0.11 1.54 -5.30
N PHE A 266 1.26 1.73 -4.63
CA PHE A 266 2.47 2.32 -5.22
C PHE A 266 3.17 1.36 -6.19
N ILE A 267 3.18 0.06 -5.87
CA ILE A 267 3.67 -1.00 -6.77
C ILE A 267 2.79 -1.05 -8.02
N ASN A 268 1.46 -1.03 -7.84
CA ASN A 268 0.49 -1.01 -8.93
C ASN A 268 0.63 0.25 -9.78
N TYR A 269 0.81 1.42 -9.16
CA TYR A 269 1.10 2.66 -9.88
C TYR A 269 2.34 2.51 -10.77
N ARG A 270 3.44 2.04 -10.21
CA ARG A 270 4.68 1.89 -10.99
C ARG A 270 4.51 0.89 -12.14
N SER A 271 3.86 -0.24 -11.89
CA SER A 271 3.59 -1.24 -12.92
C SER A 271 2.69 -0.69 -14.03
N ALA A 272 1.62 0.04 -13.67
CA ALA A 272 0.72 0.67 -14.63
C ALA A 272 1.43 1.76 -15.47
N ALA A 273 2.27 2.58 -14.83
CA ALA A 273 3.05 3.60 -15.51
C ALA A 273 4.08 2.99 -16.48
N ASP A 274 4.78 1.92 -16.09
CA ASP A 274 5.73 1.21 -16.95
C ASP A 274 5.05 0.57 -18.18
N LEU A 275 3.78 0.18 -18.05
CA LEU A 275 2.97 -0.33 -19.14
C LEU A 275 2.30 0.77 -19.99
N GLY A 276 2.48 2.04 -19.65
CA GLY A 276 1.87 3.17 -20.35
C GLY A 276 0.34 3.24 -20.20
N LEU A 277 -0.20 2.71 -19.09
CA LEU A 277 -1.63 2.74 -18.78
C LEU A 277 -2.08 4.10 -18.22
N LEU A 278 -1.14 4.95 -17.81
CA LEU A 278 -1.38 6.32 -17.35
C LEU A 278 -0.75 7.32 -18.32
N ARG A 279 -1.52 8.33 -18.69
CA ARG A 279 -1.13 9.42 -19.59
C ARG A 279 -1.18 10.75 -18.83
N PRO A 280 -0.39 11.75 -19.22
CA PRO A 280 -0.51 13.09 -18.63
C PRO A 280 -1.95 13.61 -18.62
N GLY A 281 -2.44 13.99 -17.44
CA GLY A 281 -3.80 14.45 -17.20
C GLY A 281 -4.80 13.35 -16.82
N ASP A 282 -4.45 12.05 -16.90
CA ASP A 282 -5.31 10.98 -16.44
C ASP A 282 -5.49 11.06 -14.91
N ARG A 283 -6.70 10.77 -14.45
CA ARG A 283 -7.04 10.73 -13.03
C ARG A 283 -7.10 9.29 -12.54
N TYR A 284 -6.36 9.02 -11.49
CA TYR A 284 -6.35 7.70 -10.92
C TYR A 284 -6.62 7.72 -9.41
N LEU A 285 -7.11 6.61 -8.89
CA LEU A 285 -7.44 6.46 -7.48
C LEU A 285 -6.63 5.31 -6.88
N MET A 286 -5.93 5.59 -5.80
CA MET A 286 -5.34 4.57 -4.94
C MET A 286 -6.29 4.25 -3.79
N ALA A 287 -6.53 2.96 -3.50
CA ALA A 287 -7.39 2.56 -2.38
C ALA A 287 -6.79 1.40 -1.59
N ALA A 288 -6.88 1.50 -0.28
CA ALA A 288 -6.36 0.48 0.64
C ALA A 288 -7.25 0.35 1.88
N VAL A 289 -7.29 -0.88 2.42
CA VAL A 289 -7.94 -1.17 3.70
C VAL A 289 -6.92 -1.77 4.65
N GLY A 290 -6.77 -1.16 5.80
CA GLY A 290 -5.95 -1.68 6.89
C GLY A 290 -6.81 -2.36 7.97
N LEU A 291 -6.30 -3.46 8.48
CA LEU A 291 -6.93 -4.13 9.63
C LEU A 291 -6.90 -3.20 10.85
N GLY A 292 -8.08 -3.06 11.53
CA GLY A 292 -8.16 -2.15 12.66
C GLY A 292 -9.44 -1.33 12.81
N ALA A 293 -10.36 -1.11 11.87
CA ALA A 293 -10.23 -1.21 10.42
C ALA A 293 -10.21 0.20 9.84
N THR A 294 -9.28 0.51 8.99
CA THR A 294 -9.20 1.82 8.33
C THR A 294 -9.30 1.65 6.82
N PHE A 295 -10.24 2.36 6.22
CA PHE A 295 -10.47 2.44 4.79
C PHE A 295 -9.91 3.77 4.30
N SER A 296 -9.12 3.77 3.24
CA SER A 296 -8.50 4.98 2.69
C SER A 296 -8.55 4.98 1.17
N ALA A 297 -8.80 6.17 0.61
CA ALA A 297 -8.74 6.41 -0.82
C ALA A 297 -8.08 7.76 -1.12
N MET A 298 -7.29 7.83 -2.16
CA MET A 298 -6.58 9.03 -2.62
C MET A 298 -6.76 9.19 -4.12
N VAL A 299 -7.24 10.34 -4.58
CA VAL A 299 -7.34 10.70 -5.99
C VAL A 299 -6.13 11.52 -6.38
N LEU A 300 -5.52 11.15 -7.50
CA LEU A 300 -4.36 11.84 -8.06
C LEU A 300 -4.58 12.12 -9.55
N GLU A 301 -3.88 13.14 -10.07
CA GLU A 301 -3.77 13.46 -11.50
C GLU A 301 -2.34 13.25 -11.97
N HIS A 302 -2.17 12.42 -13.03
CA HIS A 302 -0.86 12.01 -13.57
C HIS A 302 -0.20 13.06 -14.42
#